data_b2cc2b0f9798f1eb999f9f0658f9d4a9
#
_entry.id   b2cc2b0f9798f1eb999f9f0658f9d4a9
#
_cell.length_a   1.000
_cell.length_b   1.000
_cell.length_c   1.000
_cell.angle_alpha   90.00
_cell.angle_beta   90.00
_cell.angle_gamma   90.00
#
_symmetry.space_group_name_H-M   'P 1'
#
loop_
_entity.id
_entity.type
_entity.pdbx_description
1 polymer ?
#
loop_
_entity_poly.entity_id
_entity_poly.type
_entity_poly.pdbx_seq_one_letter_code
_entity_poly.pdbx_strand_id
1 'polypeptide(L)'
;RPSTLACPSKGLTSPTPTAIDAIMRADQWLVQRGLAASRSQAQRLIACGVMWRVGASPYQRVKKNGEEVPHGADVQLLDDAETRYVSRGGLKLAGALRDTGLDPSGWTCLDVGQSTGGFTQALLQAGAHHVVGFDVGHDQLHVQLRGHPQVTCIEGLNARELQALDPRLNAGLGFDLVVGDVSFISLTLVLPALRAQLKPGGQMLMLVKPQFELQPRQLGKGGIVKDEALYEQVQQRIVQACQSLGLTLLHWLNSAIEGGDGNREFFIHAVQAHPTRDRS
;
A
#
# COMPACT_ATOMS: atom_id res chain seq x y z
N ARG A 1 11.48 -11.27 -87.03
CA ARG A 1 10.31 -11.46 -86.19
C ARG A 1 10.74 -11.31 -84.74
N PRO A 2 10.24 -10.38 -83.97
CA PRO A 2 10.58 -10.20 -82.56
C PRO A 2 9.64 -11.02 -81.66
N SER A 3 10.22 -11.71 -80.71
CA SER A 3 9.56 -12.47 -79.66
C SER A 3 9.12 -11.53 -78.51
N THR A 4 7.86 -11.55 -78.21
CA THR A 4 7.27 -10.86 -77.04
C THR A 4 7.54 -11.67 -75.81
N LEU A 5 8.29 -11.06 -74.85
CA LEU A 5 8.46 -11.55 -73.48
C LEU A 5 7.35 -10.99 -72.60
N ALA A 6 6.54 -11.85 -72.01
CA ALA A 6 5.53 -11.50 -71.03
C ALA A 6 6.19 -11.14 -69.68
N CYS A 7 5.78 -9.99 -69.09
CA CYS A 7 6.16 -9.55 -67.78
C CYS A 7 5.32 -10.27 -66.74
N PRO A 8 5.87 -10.83 -65.63
CA PRO A 8 5.07 -11.39 -64.55
C PRO A 8 4.54 -10.26 -63.67
N SER A 9 3.23 -10.25 -63.45
CA SER A 9 2.55 -9.38 -62.49
C SER A 9 3.03 -9.68 -61.08
N LYS A 10 3.78 -8.73 -60.49
CA LYS A 10 4.09 -8.73 -59.06
C LYS A 10 2.80 -8.54 -58.26
N GLY A 11 2.36 -9.60 -57.54
CA GLY A 11 1.32 -9.51 -56.56
C GLY A 11 1.67 -8.47 -55.50
N LEU A 12 0.77 -7.54 -55.25
CA LEU A 12 0.82 -6.67 -54.09
C LEU A 12 0.67 -7.54 -52.81
N THR A 13 1.77 -7.80 -52.13
CA THR A 13 1.73 -8.27 -50.75
C THR A 13 1.22 -7.12 -49.91
N SER A 14 0.07 -7.30 -49.27
CA SER A 14 -0.44 -6.40 -48.24
C SER A 14 0.62 -6.22 -47.18
N PRO A 15 0.89 -4.99 -46.70
CA PRO A 15 1.87 -4.78 -45.66
C PRO A 15 1.41 -5.52 -44.40
N THR A 16 2.31 -6.30 -43.82
CA THR A 16 2.11 -6.91 -42.49
C THR A 16 1.79 -5.79 -41.51
N PRO A 17 0.74 -5.89 -40.65
CA PRO A 17 0.44 -4.85 -39.68
C PRO A 17 1.68 -4.55 -38.85
N THR A 18 2.13 -3.32 -38.88
CA THR A 18 3.20 -2.88 -37.99
C THR A 18 2.71 -3.01 -36.56
N ALA A 19 3.59 -3.31 -35.59
CA ALA A 19 3.26 -3.48 -34.18
C ALA A 19 2.48 -2.30 -33.56
N ILE A 20 2.34 -1.20 -34.31
CA ILE A 20 1.60 0.03 -33.95
C ILE A 20 0.08 -0.20 -34.11
N ASP A 21 -0.37 -1.13 -34.98
CA ASP A 21 -1.79 -1.32 -35.29
C ASP A 21 -2.49 -2.36 -34.38
N ALA A 22 -1.76 -3.02 -33.50
CA ALA A 22 -2.34 -3.96 -32.54
C ALA A 22 -3.14 -3.17 -31.47
N ILE A 23 -4.44 -3.48 -31.37
CA ILE A 23 -5.33 -2.90 -30.35
C ILE A 23 -5.35 -3.81 -29.14
N MET A 24 -5.38 -3.21 -27.96
CA MET A 24 -5.40 -3.92 -26.68
C MET A 24 -6.35 -3.26 -25.70
N ARG A 25 -6.91 -4.04 -24.78
CA ARG A 25 -7.70 -3.51 -23.67
C ARG A 25 -6.85 -2.57 -22.81
N ALA A 26 -7.39 -1.43 -22.40
CA ALA A 26 -6.68 -0.43 -21.62
C ALA A 26 -6.08 -0.98 -20.33
N ASP A 27 -6.81 -1.86 -19.61
CA ASP A 27 -6.30 -2.48 -18.38
C ASP A 27 -5.11 -3.43 -18.63
N GLN A 28 -5.08 -4.14 -19.72
CA GLN A 28 -3.97 -5.00 -20.14
C GLN A 28 -2.78 -4.18 -20.68
N TRP A 29 -3.08 -3.15 -21.46
CA TRP A 29 -2.11 -2.24 -22.04
C TRP A 29 -1.27 -1.53 -20.98
N LEU A 30 -1.89 -1.05 -19.90
CA LEU A 30 -1.19 -0.44 -18.77
C LEU A 30 -0.23 -1.42 -18.06
N VAL A 31 -0.66 -2.67 -17.87
CA VAL A 31 0.19 -3.72 -17.28
C VAL A 31 1.36 -4.05 -18.18
N GLN A 32 1.12 -4.23 -19.48
CA GLN A 32 2.17 -4.57 -20.44
C GLN A 32 3.22 -3.47 -20.56
N ARG A 33 2.83 -2.21 -20.39
CA ARG A 33 3.74 -1.06 -20.39
C ARG A 33 4.49 -0.86 -19.06
N GLY A 34 4.23 -1.69 -18.06
CA GLY A 34 4.83 -1.55 -16.73
C GLY A 34 4.30 -0.36 -15.93
N LEU A 35 3.20 0.27 -16.36
CA LEU A 35 2.54 1.37 -15.65
C LEU A 35 1.64 0.87 -14.51
N ALA A 36 1.31 -0.40 -14.52
CA ALA A 36 0.61 -1.08 -13.45
C ALA A 36 1.21 -2.47 -13.22
N ALA A 37 1.35 -2.88 -11.95
CA ALA A 37 1.84 -4.21 -11.61
C ALA A 37 0.77 -5.30 -11.77
N SER A 38 -0.51 -4.92 -11.83
CA SER A 38 -1.65 -5.84 -11.99
C SER A 38 -2.82 -5.18 -12.70
N ARG A 39 -3.74 -6.01 -13.24
CA ARG A 39 -4.97 -5.51 -13.84
C ARG A 39 -5.84 -4.72 -12.86
N SER A 40 -5.88 -5.12 -11.59
CA SER A 40 -6.61 -4.39 -10.56
C SER A 40 -6.02 -2.99 -10.33
N GLN A 41 -4.71 -2.85 -10.33
CA GLN A 41 -4.05 -1.53 -10.28
C GLN A 41 -4.34 -0.71 -11.54
N ALA A 42 -4.26 -1.33 -12.72
CA ALA A 42 -4.58 -0.65 -13.98
C ALA A 42 -6.02 -0.10 -14.00
N GLN A 43 -6.99 -0.85 -13.48
CA GLN A 43 -8.38 -0.42 -13.37
C GLN A 43 -8.55 0.79 -12.45
N ARG A 44 -7.81 0.85 -11.34
CA ARG A 44 -7.81 2.03 -10.46
C ARG A 44 -7.15 3.24 -11.13
N LEU A 45 -6.02 3.05 -11.83
CA LEU A 45 -5.41 4.13 -12.62
C LEU A 45 -6.38 4.70 -13.64
N ILE A 46 -7.13 3.85 -14.34
CA ILE A 46 -8.15 4.29 -15.30
C ILE A 46 -9.23 5.13 -14.60
N ALA A 47 -9.67 4.72 -13.41
CA ALA A 47 -10.64 5.48 -12.62
C ALA A 47 -10.10 6.85 -12.20
N CYS A 48 -8.83 6.93 -11.78
CA CYS A 48 -8.15 8.19 -11.43
C CYS A 48 -7.92 9.09 -12.64
N GLY A 49 -7.72 8.51 -13.82
CA GLY A 49 -7.62 9.25 -15.08
C GLY A 49 -6.39 8.85 -15.90
N VAL A 50 -6.63 8.08 -16.93
CA VAL A 50 -5.63 7.73 -17.95
C VAL A 50 -6.02 8.40 -19.25
N MET A 51 -5.07 9.12 -19.82
CA MET A 51 -5.18 9.76 -21.13
C MET A 51 -4.28 9.04 -22.12
N TRP A 52 -4.70 8.92 -23.38
CA TRP A 52 -3.88 8.36 -24.45
C TRP A 52 -4.05 9.13 -25.75
N ARG A 53 -3.07 9.02 -26.63
CA ARG A 53 -3.13 9.57 -28.00
C ARG A 53 -2.27 8.76 -28.96
N VAL A 54 -2.53 8.92 -30.25
CA VAL A 54 -1.66 8.39 -31.32
C VAL A 54 -1.06 9.57 -32.09
N GLY A 55 0.26 9.59 -32.18
CA GLY A 55 1.00 10.66 -32.87
C GLY A 55 0.68 12.04 -32.31
N ALA A 56 0.33 13.00 -33.20
CA ALA A 56 0.02 14.39 -32.84
C ALA A 56 -1.46 14.63 -32.52
N SER A 57 -2.30 13.59 -32.40
CA SER A 57 -3.71 13.75 -32.06
C SER A 57 -3.91 14.28 -30.64
N PRO A 58 -5.04 14.93 -30.33
CA PRO A 58 -5.34 15.32 -28.95
C PRO A 58 -5.42 14.10 -28.02
N TYR A 59 -5.01 14.29 -26.76
CA TYR A 59 -5.21 13.28 -25.73
C TYR A 59 -6.69 13.03 -25.50
N GLN A 60 -7.08 11.77 -25.39
CA GLN A 60 -8.43 11.34 -25.05
C GLN A 60 -8.39 10.47 -23.80
N ARG A 61 -9.43 10.59 -22.96
CA ARG A 61 -9.52 9.86 -21.70
C ARG A 61 -10.01 8.44 -21.93
N VAL A 62 -9.37 7.48 -21.28
CA VAL A 62 -9.91 6.11 -21.15
C VAL A 62 -11.18 6.17 -20.32
N LYS A 63 -12.30 5.70 -20.86
CA LYS A 63 -13.63 5.77 -20.24
C LYS A 63 -14.00 4.50 -19.47
N LYS A 64 -13.42 3.36 -19.84
CA LYS A 64 -13.72 2.04 -19.22
C LYS A 64 -12.51 1.11 -19.33
N ASN A 65 -12.40 0.18 -18.39
CA ASN A 65 -11.28 -0.76 -18.26
C ASN A 65 -11.03 -1.61 -19.52
N GLY A 66 -12.08 -1.97 -20.21
CA GLY A 66 -12.02 -2.76 -21.45
C GLY A 66 -11.98 -1.95 -22.73
N GLU A 67 -11.77 -0.63 -22.67
CA GLU A 67 -11.62 0.23 -23.85
C GLU A 67 -10.40 -0.22 -24.67
N GLU A 68 -10.57 -0.23 -25.98
CA GLU A 68 -9.52 -0.60 -26.91
C GLU A 68 -8.59 0.58 -27.15
N VAL A 69 -7.29 0.38 -26.88
CA VAL A 69 -6.25 1.39 -27.06
C VAL A 69 -5.19 0.82 -28.01
N PRO A 70 -4.73 1.58 -29.01
CA PRO A 70 -3.63 1.16 -29.87
C PRO A 70 -2.36 0.92 -29.06
N HIS A 71 -1.69 -0.20 -29.32
CA HIS A 71 -0.48 -0.61 -28.56
C HIS A 71 0.61 0.48 -28.57
N GLY A 72 0.79 1.18 -29.68
CA GLY A 72 1.77 2.28 -29.84
C GLY A 72 1.32 3.65 -29.34
N ALA A 73 0.14 3.76 -28.68
CA ALA A 73 -0.34 5.04 -28.17
C ALA A 73 0.56 5.63 -27.08
N ASP A 74 0.72 6.97 -27.05
CA ASP A 74 1.29 7.70 -25.93
C ASP A 74 0.32 7.66 -24.75
N VAL A 75 0.83 7.64 -23.53
CA VAL A 75 0.02 7.62 -22.31
C VAL A 75 0.39 8.77 -21.39
N GLN A 76 -0.62 9.34 -20.74
CA GLN A 76 -0.47 10.32 -19.67
C GLN A 76 -1.39 9.93 -18.52
N LEU A 77 -0.84 9.84 -17.33
CA LEU A 77 -1.60 9.67 -16.09
C LEU A 77 -1.95 11.05 -15.55
N LEU A 78 -3.23 11.29 -15.24
CA LEU A 78 -3.68 12.54 -14.62
C LEU A 78 -3.36 12.54 -13.11
N ASP A 79 -3.40 11.37 -12.49
CA ASP A 79 -2.99 11.15 -11.10
C ASP A 79 -2.11 9.90 -11.03
N ASP A 80 -0.89 10.06 -10.55
CA ASP A 80 0.11 8.99 -10.40
C ASP A 80 0.13 8.36 -9.00
N ALA A 81 -0.78 8.79 -8.11
CA ALA A 81 -0.81 8.33 -6.73
C ALA A 81 -0.83 6.79 -6.62
N GLU A 82 -1.57 6.11 -7.51
CA GLU A 82 -1.64 4.64 -7.55
C GLU A 82 -0.31 3.97 -8.00
N THR A 83 0.60 4.71 -8.64
CA THR A 83 1.91 4.19 -9.09
C THR A 83 3.07 4.64 -8.22
N ARG A 84 2.84 5.61 -7.34
CA ARG A 84 3.87 6.21 -6.48
C ARG A 84 4.49 5.21 -5.52
N TYR A 85 3.71 4.24 -5.05
CA TYR A 85 4.13 3.23 -4.09
C TYR A 85 4.02 1.83 -4.66
N VAL A 86 4.85 0.92 -4.14
CA VAL A 86 4.83 -0.51 -4.51
C VAL A 86 3.48 -1.19 -4.19
N SER A 87 2.68 -0.58 -3.31
CA SER A 87 1.30 -0.99 -3.03
C SER A 87 0.46 0.17 -2.50
N ARG A 88 -0.87 0.00 -2.49
CA ARG A 88 -1.85 0.97 -1.94
C ARG A 88 -1.59 1.32 -0.46
N GLY A 89 -0.94 0.43 0.27
CA GLY A 89 -0.53 0.68 1.65
C GLY A 89 0.27 1.97 1.79
N GLY A 90 1.18 2.25 0.85
CA GLY A 90 1.96 3.49 0.85
C GLY A 90 1.11 4.75 0.83
N LEU A 91 0.01 4.77 0.07
CA LEU A 91 -0.94 5.89 0.06
C LEU A 91 -1.63 6.07 1.41
N LYS A 92 -2.01 4.96 2.06
CA LYS A 92 -2.66 5.00 3.38
C LYS A 92 -1.73 5.64 4.40
N LEU A 93 -0.49 5.13 4.53
CA LEU A 93 0.46 5.64 5.50
C LEU A 93 0.88 7.08 5.21
N ALA A 94 1.18 7.42 3.95
CA ALA A 94 1.53 8.79 3.57
C ALA A 94 0.41 9.78 3.92
N GLY A 95 -0.85 9.40 3.73
CA GLY A 95 -2.00 10.18 4.18
C GLY A 95 -2.02 10.37 5.70
N ALA A 96 -1.83 9.29 6.46
CA ALA A 96 -1.83 9.34 7.92
C ALA A 96 -0.66 10.18 8.48
N LEU A 97 0.55 10.07 7.91
CA LEU A 97 1.71 10.90 8.30
C LEU A 97 1.41 12.39 8.07
N ARG A 98 0.86 12.74 6.91
CA ARG A 98 0.47 14.11 6.60
C ARG A 98 -0.59 14.64 7.57
N ASP A 99 -1.65 13.88 7.81
CA ASP A 99 -2.82 14.31 8.58
C ASP A 99 -2.52 14.38 10.09
N THR A 100 -1.54 13.62 10.58
CA THR A 100 -1.04 13.71 11.96
C THR A 100 0.07 14.74 12.13
N GLY A 101 0.72 15.18 11.05
CA GLY A 101 1.94 15.99 11.11
C GLY A 101 3.16 15.23 11.63
N LEU A 102 3.09 13.88 11.66
CA LEU A 102 4.18 13.04 12.15
C LEU A 102 5.33 13.01 11.15
N ASP A 103 6.51 13.41 11.59
CA ASP A 103 7.74 13.40 10.79
C ASP A 103 8.69 12.30 11.28
N PRO A 104 8.83 11.19 10.54
CA PRO A 104 9.73 10.10 10.92
C PRO A 104 11.18 10.32 10.48
N SER A 105 11.56 11.52 10.04
CA SER A 105 12.93 11.82 9.59
C SER A 105 13.97 11.43 10.63
N GLY A 106 14.96 10.64 10.22
CA GLY A 106 16.04 10.16 11.07
C GLY A 106 15.66 9.05 12.05
N TRP A 107 14.41 8.59 12.07
CA TRP A 107 13.92 7.58 13.01
C TRP A 107 14.19 6.16 12.54
N THR A 108 14.30 5.25 13.51
CA THR A 108 14.26 3.82 13.28
C THR A 108 12.83 3.33 13.47
N CYS A 109 12.23 2.82 12.41
CA CYS A 109 10.81 2.48 12.36
C CYS A 109 10.61 0.95 12.25
N LEU A 110 9.50 0.46 12.81
CA LEU A 110 9.04 -0.93 12.65
C LEU A 110 7.80 -0.94 11.78
N ASP A 111 7.81 -1.76 10.72
CA ASP A 111 6.68 -2.00 9.82
C ASP A 111 6.11 -3.42 10.05
N VAL A 112 4.92 -3.49 10.64
CA VAL A 112 4.24 -4.71 11.08
C VAL A 112 3.25 -5.18 10.03
N GLY A 113 3.47 -6.38 9.48
CA GLY A 113 2.74 -6.84 8.30
C GLY A 113 3.26 -6.17 7.04
N GLN A 114 4.58 -6.23 6.84
CA GLN A 114 5.30 -5.52 5.78
C GLN A 114 4.78 -5.85 4.38
N SER A 115 4.37 -7.10 4.12
CA SER A 115 3.86 -7.57 2.84
C SER A 115 4.73 -7.09 1.65
N THR A 116 4.17 -6.38 0.68
CA THR A 116 4.91 -5.84 -0.47
C THR A 116 5.78 -4.62 -0.15
N GLY A 117 5.67 -4.04 1.05
CA GLY A 117 6.51 -2.94 1.51
C GLY A 117 5.96 -1.54 1.26
N GLY A 118 4.65 -1.39 1.07
CA GLY A 118 4.05 -0.07 0.84
C GLY A 118 4.28 0.90 2.01
N PHE A 119 4.12 0.45 3.26
CA PHE A 119 4.42 1.27 4.44
C PHE A 119 5.92 1.54 4.58
N THR A 120 6.76 0.51 4.39
CA THR A 120 8.22 0.66 4.36
C THR A 120 8.65 1.76 3.37
N GLN A 121 8.14 1.73 2.14
CA GLN A 121 8.49 2.74 1.13
C GLN A 121 8.03 4.14 1.54
N ALA A 122 6.83 4.28 2.11
CA ALA A 122 6.33 5.57 2.58
C ALA A 122 7.18 6.14 3.72
N LEU A 123 7.64 5.32 4.66
CA LEU A 123 8.57 5.72 5.72
C LEU A 123 9.91 6.20 5.16
N LEU A 124 10.50 5.45 4.21
CA LEU A 124 11.76 5.86 3.56
C LEU A 124 11.62 7.20 2.83
N GLN A 125 10.52 7.39 2.09
CA GLN A 125 10.24 8.65 1.40
C GLN A 125 10.02 9.82 2.38
N ALA A 126 9.52 9.53 3.58
CA ALA A 126 9.38 10.51 4.67
C ALA A 126 10.68 10.70 5.48
N GLY A 127 11.82 10.13 5.04
CA GLY A 127 13.13 10.37 5.64
C GLY A 127 13.50 9.46 6.81
N ALA A 128 12.80 8.35 7.04
CA ALA A 128 13.19 7.38 8.06
C ALA A 128 14.64 6.92 7.85
N HIS A 129 15.42 6.84 8.94
CA HIS A 129 16.81 6.40 8.89
C HIS A 129 16.91 4.91 8.56
N HIS A 130 16.07 4.09 9.18
CA HIS A 130 16.03 2.66 8.95
C HIS A 130 14.64 2.10 9.21
N VAL A 131 14.21 1.17 8.38
CA VAL A 131 12.94 0.47 8.54
C VAL A 131 13.20 -1.02 8.70
N VAL A 132 12.79 -1.56 9.84
CA VAL A 132 12.72 -3.01 10.06
C VAL A 132 11.28 -3.42 9.78
N GLY A 133 11.07 -4.28 8.81
CA GLY A 133 9.75 -4.83 8.53
C GLY A 133 9.70 -6.31 8.81
N PHE A 134 8.56 -6.80 9.26
CA PHE A 134 8.34 -8.24 9.37
C PHE A 134 6.95 -8.65 8.90
N ASP A 135 6.85 -9.90 8.45
CA ASP A 135 5.61 -10.51 7.99
C ASP A 135 5.60 -12.01 8.32
N VAL A 136 4.39 -12.59 8.44
CA VAL A 136 4.21 -14.04 8.55
C VAL A 136 4.44 -14.75 7.21
N GLY A 137 4.30 -14.04 6.10
CA GLY A 137 4.53 -14.52 4.74
C GLY A 137 6.00 -14.54 4.36
N HIS A 138 6.26 -15.06 3.15
CA HIS A 138 7.59 -15.16 2.57
C HIS A 138 7.58 -14.63 1.15
N ASP A 139 8.73 -14.12 0.69
CA ASP A 139 8.97 -13.64 -0.69
C ASP A 139 7.99 -12.56 -1.19
N GLN A 140 7.36 -11.80 -0.27
CA GLN A 140 6.37 -10.79 -0.64
C GLN A 140 6.99 -9.42 -0.94
N LEU A 141 8.11 -9.09 -0.30
CA LEU A 141 8.71 -7.76 -0.40
C LEU A 141 9.07 -7.44 -1.86
N HIS A 142 8.65 -6.25 -2.31
CA HIS A 142 8.89 -5.80 -3.69
C HIS A 142 10.38 -5.69 -4.01
N VAL A 143 10.77 -6.04 -5.24
CA VAL A 143 12.18 -6.09 -5.68
C VAL A 143 12.94 -4.79 -5.43
N GLN A 144 12.30 -3.63 -5.54
CA GLN A 144 12.92 -2.32 -5.28
C GLN A 144 13.33 -2.10 -3.82
N LEU A 145 12.73 -2.84 -2.88
CA LEU A 145 13.01 -2.75 -1.45
C LEU A 145 13.91 -3.89 -0.96
N ARG A 146 13.99 -4.98 -1.73
CA ARG A 146 14.89 -6.10 -1.41
C ARG A 146 16.35 -5.64 -1.52
N GLY A 147 17.12 -5.84 -0.46
CA GLY A 147 18.52 -5.41 -0.41
C GLY A 147 18.74 -3.90 -0.31
N HIS A 148 17.68 -3.12 -0.06
CA HIS A 148 17.84 -1.69 0.20
C HIS A 148 18.60 -1.47 1.52
N PRO A 149 19.65 -0.64 1.55
CA PRO A 149 20.55 -0.53 2.72
C PRO A 149 19.85 -0.03 4.00
N GLN A 150 18.74 0.67 3.88
CA GLN A 150 17.94 1.17 5.00
C GLN A 150 16.75 0.26 5.36
N VAL A 151 16.67 -0.95 4.78
CA VAL A 151 15.57 -1.89 5.03
C VAL A 151 16.10 -3.22 5.55
N THR A 152 15.55 -3.68 6.66
CA THR A 152 15.69 -5.04 7.14
C THR A 152 14.33 -5.74 7.01
N CYS A 153 14.27 -6.87 6.32
CA CYS A 153 13.06 -7.67 6.16
C CYS A 153 13.22 -8.98 6.94
N ILE A 154 12.24 -9.31 7.79
CA ILE A 154 12.20 -10.54 8.58
C ILE A 154 10.92 -11.28 8.21
N GLU A 155 11.08 -12.43 7.61
CA GLU A 155 9.97 -13.26 7.15
C GLU A 155 9.62 -14.37 8.13
N GLY A 156 8.38 -14.87 8.08
CA GLY A 156 7.90 -15.95 8.94
C GLY A 156 7.76 -15.57 10.40
N LEU A 157 7.67 -14.27 10.73
CA LEU A 157 7.55 -13.79 12.10
C LEU A 157 6.13 -13.32 12.41
N ASN A 158 5.55 -13.86 13.48
CA ASN A 158 4.22 -13.48 13.95
C ASN A 158 4.32 -12.41 15.05
N ALA A 159 3.58 -11.32 14.91
CA ALA A 159 3.53 -10.24 15.91
C ALA A 159 3.16 -10.73 17.33
N ARG A 160 2.38 -11.80 17.44
CA ARG A 160 1.98 -12.38 18.74
C ARG A 160 3.12 -13.12 19.46
N GLU A 161 4.20 -13.45 18.76
CA GLU A 161 5.34 -14.20 19.30
C GLU A 161 6.48 -13.27 19.74
N LEU A 162 6.32 -11.97 19.57
CA LEU A 162 7.33 -10.99 19.95
C LEU A 162 7.43 -10.89 21.48
N GLN A 163 8.64 -10.97 21.97
CA GLN A 163 8.97 -10.57 23.33
C GLN A 163 9.25 -9.06 23.42
N ALA A 164 9.30 -8.53 24.64
CA ALA A 164 9.62 -7.11 24.82
C ALA A 164 11.03 -6.81 24.29
N LEU A 165 11.16 -5.72 23.53
CA LEU A 165 12.42 -5.31 22.88
C LEU A 165 13.09 -6.50 22.19
N ASP A 166 12.35 -7.17 21.30
CA ASP A 166 12.77 -8.42 20.69
C ASP A 166 14.09 -8.25 19.92
N PRO A 167 15.16 -8.97 20.29
CA PRO A 167 16.48 -8.78 19.69
C PRO A 167 16.54 -9.14 18.20
N ARG A 168 15.57 -9.92 17.70
CA ARG A 168 15.47 -10.26 16.28
C ARG A 168 15.15 -9.04 15.42
N LEU A 169 14.47 -8.03 16.00
CA LEU A 169 14.01 -6.85 15.26
C LEU A 169 15.09 -5.77 15.15
N ASN A 170 15.62 -5.32 16.29
CA ASN A 170 16.58 -4.20 16.33
C ASN A 170 17.58 -4.38 17.49
N ALA A 171 18.15 -5.58 17.63
CA ALA A 171 19.06 -5.91 18.70
C ALA A 171 18.59 -5.47 20.11
N GLY A 172 17.27 -5.40 20.32
CA GLY A 172 16.68 -4.97 21.59
C GLY A 172 16.68 -3.46 21.86
N LEU A 173 17.04 -2.63 20.87
CA LEU A 173 17.14 -1.16 21.05
C LEU A 173 15.80 -0.42 21.00
N GLY A 174 14.74 -1.11 20.53
CA GLY A 174 13.40 -0.52 20.34
C GLY A 174 13.31 0.43 19.15
N PHE A 175 12.12 1.01 18.95
CA PHE A 175 11.77 1.82 17.80
C PHE A 175 11.23 3.19 18.20
N ASP A 176 11.49 4.20 17.37
CA ASP A 176 10.94 5.54 17.52
C ASP A 176 9.48 5.56 17.06
N LEU A 177 9.15 4.78 16.01
CA LEU A 177 7.81 4.63 15.44
C LEU A 177 7.53 3.18 15.09
N VAL A 178 6.36 2.70 15.49
CA VAL A 178 5.78 1.43 15.03
C VAL A 178 4.60 1.75 14.14
N VAL A 179 4.63 1.27 12.90
CA VAL A 179 3.50 1.31 11.96
C VAL A 179 3.05 -0.10 11.65
N GLY A 180 1.83 -0.27 11.14
CA GLY A 180 1.42 -1.60 10.71
C GLY A 180 0.07 -1.64 10.01
N ASP A 181 -0.02 -2.59 9.08
CA ASP A 181 -1.21 -2.97 8.32
C ASP A 181 -1.47 -4.47 8.50
N VAL A 182 -1.96 -4.85 9.68
CA VAL A 182 -2.23 -6.25 10.00
C VAL A 182 -3.62 -6.67 9.52
N SER A 183 -3.74 -7.92 9.06
CA SER A 183 -4.97 -8.49 8.54
C SER A 183 -5.32 -9.80 9.24
N PHE A 184 -6.62 -10.13 9.28
CA PHE A 184 -7.17 -11.37 9.84
C PHE A 184 -6.95 -11.55 11.34
N ILE A 185 -6.64 -10.49 12.06
CA ILE A 185 -6.46 -10.46 13.51
C ILE A 185 -6.95 -9.13 14.06
N SER A 186 -7.55 -9.15 15.26
CA SER A 186 -7.84 -7.91 15.98
C SER A 186 -6.55 -7.21 16.40
N LEU A 187 -6.49 -5.90 16.16
CA LEU A 187 -5.35 -5.07 16.57
C LEU A 187 -5.11 -5.16 18.08
N THR A 188 -6.20 -5.29 18.89
CA THR A 188 -6.08 -5.41 20.35
C THR A 188 -5.24 -6.60 20.81
N LEU A 189 -5.12 -7.66 20.01
CA LEU A 189 -4.36 -8.85 20.33
C LEU A 189 -2.85 -8.68 20.09
N VAL A 190 -2.45 -7.76 19.23
CA VAL A 190 -1.05 -7.50 18.89
C VAL A 190 -0.50 -6.24 19.54
N LEU A 191 -1.35 -5.28 19.91
CA LEU A 191 -0.94 -4.02 20.56
C LEU A 191 0.00 -4.22 21.75
N PRO A 192 -0.22 -5.19 22.68
CA PRO A 192 0.70 -5.39 23.81
C PRO A 192 2.14 -5.71 23.36
N ALA A 193 2.29 -6.62 22.40
CA ALA A 193 3.60 -7.01 21.88
C ALA A 193 4.27 -5.86 21.10
N LEU A 194 3.49 -5.09 20.35
CA LEU A 194 3.99 -3.95 19.57
C LEU A 194 4.38 -2.77 20.46
N ARG A 195 3.57 -2.48 21.48
CA ARG A 195 3.91 -1.46 22.49
C ARG A 195 5.25 -1.75 23.17
N ALA A 196 5.53 -3.02 23.42
CA ALA A 196 6.76 -3.46 24.04
C ALA A 196 8.00 -3.32 23.13
N GLN A 197 7.83 -2.96 21.85
CA GLN A 197 8.93 -2.63 20.94
C GLN A 197 9.26 -1.14 20.91
N LEU A 198 8.45 -0.29 21.53
CA LEU A 198 8.69 1.16 21.53
C LEU A 198 9.80 1.57 22.48
N LYS A 199 10.59 2.52 22.06
CA LYS A 199 11.43 3.32 22.97
C LYS A 199 10.56 4.15 23.92
N PRO A 200 11.09 4.61 25.06
CA PRO A 200 10.41 5.61 25.88
C PRO A 200 10.05 6.85 25.03
N GLY A 201 8.78 7.26 25.02
CA GLY A 201 8.28 8.34 24.15
C GLY A 201 8.08 7.95 22.69
N GLY A 202 8.33 6.70 22.34
CA GLY A 202 8.07 6.18 20.99
C GLY A 202 6.58 6.20 20.63
N GLN A 203 6.28 6.18 19.36
CA GLN A 203 4.95 6.41 18.83
C GLN A 203 4.46 5.22 17.99
N MET A 204 3.15 5.11 17.87
CA MET A 204 2.49 4.10 17.03
C MET A 204 1.54 4.78 16.04
N LEU A 205 1.55 4.33 14.79
CA LEU A 205 0.61 4.73 13.74
C LEU A 205 0.09 3.47 13.07
N MET A 206 -1.01 2.90 13.60
CA MET A 206 -1.52 1.58 13.22
C MET A 206 -2.83 1.70 12.44
N LEU A 207 -2.93 0.94 11.35
CA LEU A 207 -4.17 0.82 10.60
C LEU A 207 -5.17 -0.07 11.34
N VAL A 208 -6.38 0.45 11.55
CA VAL A 208 -7.52 -0.27 12.14
C VAL A 208 -8.46 -0.70 11.03
N LYS A 209 -8.74 -1.98 10.99
CA LYS A 209 -9.68 -2.59 10.04
C LYS A 209 -10.92 -3.09 10.81
N PRO A 210 -12.03 -2.35 10.76
CA PRO A 210 -13.22 -2.68 11.57
C PRO A 210 -13.71 -4.11 11.37
N GLN A 211 -13.60 -4.67 10.17
CA GLN A 211 -14.03 -6.04 9.88
C GLN A 211 -13.26 -7.11 10.67
N PHE A 212 -12.06 -6.81 11.20
CA PHE A 212 -11.30 -7.73 12.06
C PHE A 212 -11.47 -7.44 13.55
N GLU A 213 -12.18 -6.37 13.89
CA GLU A 213 -12.52 -6.01 15.27
C GLU A 213 -13.92 -6.45 15.67
N LEU A 214 -14.78 -6.73 14.71
CA LEU A 214 -16.19 -7.07 14.90
C LEU A 214 -16.41 -8.59 14.84
N GLN A 215 -17.55 -9.03 15.40
CA GLN A 215 -17.98 -10.41 15.29
C GLN A 215 -18.51 -10.71 13.86
N PRO A 216 -18.33 -11.92 13.33
CA PRO A 216 -18.81 -12.26 11.97
C PRO A 216 -20.29 -11.93 11.73
N ARG A 217 -21.15 -12.08 12.75
CA ARG A 217 -22.60 -11.76 12.69
C ARG A 217 -22.91 -10.26 12.51
N GLN A 218 -21.95 -9.39 12.80
CA GLN A 218 -22.09 -7.93 12.65
C GLN A 218 -21.66 -7.46 11.25
N LEU A 219 -21.10 -8.36 10.45
CA LEU A 219 -20.63 -8.06 9.10
C LEU A 219 -21.71 -8.40 8.08
N GLY A 220 -21.84 -7.57 7.06
CA GLY A 220 -22.67 -7.82 5.89
C GLY A 220 -22.03 -8.81 4.91
N LYS A 221 -22.70 -9.03 3.78
CA LYS A 221 -22.18 -9.88 2.70
C LYS A 221 -20.79 -9.40 2.27
N GLY A 222 -19.86 -10.33 2.16
CA GLY A 222 -18.47 -10.03 1.78
C GLY A 222 -17.62 -9.42 2.89
N GLY A 223 -18.06 -9.48 4.16
CA GLY A 223 -17.31 -8.93 5.28
C GLY A 223 -17.40 -7.40 5.42
N ILE A 224 -18.38 -6.78 4.76
CA ILE A 224 -18.52 -5.31 4.74
C ILE A 224 -19.26 -4.82 5.99
N VAL A 225 -18.70 -3.83 6.66
CA VAL A 225 -19.35 -3.11 7.76
C VAL A 225 -20.32 -2.09 7.18
N LYS A 226 -21.63 -2.24 7.47
CA LYS A 226 -22.69 -1.39 6.94
C LYS A 226 -23.26 -0.41 7.95
N ASP A 227 -23.20 -0.76 9.22
CA ASP A 227 -23.76 0.05 10.30
C ASP A 227 -22.68 0.98 10.86
N GLU A 228 -22.90 2.28 10.76
CA GLU A 228 -21.96 3.29 11.23
C GLU A 228 -21.77 3.26 12.76
N ALA A 229 -22.77 2.83 13.53
CA ALA A 229 -22.63 2.67 14.97
C ALA A 229 -21.57 1.64 15.38
N LEU A 230 -21.28 0.68 14.50
CA LEU A 230 -20.22 -0.31 14.73
C LEU A 230 -18.81 0.31 14.67
N TYR A 231 -18.62 1.38 13.92
CA TYR A 231 -17.33 2.09 13.91
C TYR A 231 -17.02 2.75 15.25
N GLU A 232 -18.06 3.30 15.92
CA GLU A 232 -17.91 3.86 17.27
C GLU A 232 -17.56 2.76 18.29
N GLN A 233 -18.19 1.61 18.19
CA GLN A 233 -17.87 0.44 19.03
C GLN A 233 -16.42 0.00 18.84
N VAL A 234 -15.93 -0.05 17.59
CA VAL A 234 -14.54 -0.39 17.27
C VAL A 234 -13.60 0.66 17.87
N GLN A 235 -13.90 1.94 17.67
CA GLN A 235 -13.10 3.04 18.22
C GLN A 235 -12.98 2.94 19.74
N GLN A 236 -14.09 2.79 20.46
CA GLN A 236 -14.09 2.67 21.92
C GLN A 236 -13.23 1.49 22.39
N ARG A 237 -13.36 0.33 21.74
CA ARG A 237 -12.58 -0.86 22.04
C ARG A 237 -11.07 -0.63 21.88
N ILE A 238 -10.65 -0.02 20.78
CA ILE A 238 -9.24 0.27 20.50
C ILE A 238 -8.70 1.31 21.48
N VAL A 239 -9.47 2.37 21.77
CA VAL A 239 -9.10 3.40 22.76
C VAL A 239 -8.85 2.77 24.13
N GLN A 240 -9.76 1.92 24.59
CA GLN A 240 -9.61 1.21 25.86
C GLN A 240 -8.38 0.31 25.88
N ALA A 241 -8.10 -0.40 24.79
CA ALA A 241 -6.91 -1.23 24.67
C ALA A 241 -5.62 -0.38 24.74
N CYS A 242 -5.56 0.75 24.06
CA CYS A 242 -4.43 1.67 24.16
C CYS A 242 -4.23 2.19 25.59
N GLN A 243 -5.31 2.64 26.24
CA GLN A 243 -5.25 3.16 27.61
C GLN A 243 -4.77 2.10 28.61
N SER A 244 -5.26 0.86 28.49
CA SER A 244 -4.83 -0.24 29.37
C SER A 244 -3.33 -0.58 29.24
N LEU A 245 -2.72 -0.21 28.11
CA LEU A 245 -1.30 -0.40 27.84
C LEU A 245 -0.44 0.84 28.18
N GLY A 246 -1.03 1.90 28.73
CA GLY A 246 -0.33 3.16 29.00
C GLY A 246 0.06 3.92 27.74
N LEU A 247 -0.69 3.71 26.65
CA LEU A 247 -0.57 4.51 25.43
C LEU A 247 -1.58 5.65 25.47
N THR A 248 -1.13 6.86 25.18
CA THR A 248 -2.01 8.02 25.00
C THR A 248 -2.38 8.13 23.54
N LEU A 249 -3.66 7.98 23.21
CA LEU A 249 -4.18 8.17 21.86
C LEU A 249 -4.20 9.68 21.55
N LEU A 250 -3.49 10.08 20.50
CA LEU A 250 -3.44 11.45 20.00
C LEU A 250 -4.45 11.71 18.91
N HIS A 251 -4.60 10.75 17.96
CA HIS A 251 -5.50 10.88 16.83
C HIS A 251 -6.22 9.57 16.54
N TRP A 252 -7.46 9.71 16.08
CA TRP A 252 -8.24 8.70 15.36
C TRP A 252 -8.61 9.29 14.01
N LEU A 253 -8.13 8.72 12.91
CA LEU A 253 -8.22 9.31 11.58
C LEU A 253 -8.85 8.32 10.60
N ASN A 254 -9.58 8.83 9.61
CA ASN A 254 -9.93 8.01 8.46
C ASN A 254 -8.67 7.70 7.64
N SER A 255 -8.58 6.49 7.10
CA SER A 255 -7.59 6.19 6.07
C SER A 255 -7.88 7.03 4.82
N ALA A 256 -6.83 7.49 4.14
CA ALA A 256 -6.95 8.29 2.90
C ALA A 256 -7.67 7.53 1.77
N ILE A 257 -7.65 6.21 1.81
CA ILE A 257 -8.34 5.32 0.86
C ILE A 257 -8.98 4.15 1.60
N GLU A 258 -10.04 3.59 1.02
CA GLU A 258 -10.71 2.40 1.52
C GLU A 258 -9.85 1.14 1.38
N GLY A 259 -10.17 0.11 2.16
CA GLY A 259 -9.61 -1.22 2.04
C GLY A 259 -9.82 -1.84 0.65
N GLY A 260 -9.05 -2.87 0.34
CA GLY A 260 -9.19 -3.59 -0.93
C GLY A 260 -10.54 -4.30 -1.11
N ASP A 261 -11.21 -4.57 -0.02
CA ASP A 261 -12.55 -5.16 0.09
C ASP A 261 -13.68 -4.10 0.08
N GLY A 262 -13.33 -2.80 0.09
CA GLY A 262 -14.29 -1.68 0.14
C GLY A 262 -14.72 -1.28 1.55
N ASN A 263 -14.09 -1.80 2.61
CA ASN A 263 -14.33 -1.33 3.96
C ASN A 263 -13.64 0.01 4.23
N ARG A 264 -14.30 0.85 5.03
CA ARG A 264 -13.63 2.01 5.64
C ARG A 264 -12.60 1.51 6.63
N GLU A 265 -11.45 2.14 6.63
CA GLU A 265 -10.35 1.85 7.53
C GLU A 265 -9.93 3.14 8.26
N PHE A 266 -9.32 2.98 9.42
CA PHE A 266 -8.91 4.10 10.25
C PHE A 266 -7.46 3.96 10.65
N PHE A 267 -6.84 5.06 11.07
CA PHE A 267 -5.56 5.03 11.76
C PHE A 267 -5.72 5.48 13.20
N ILE A 268 -4.98 4.83 14.09
CA ILE A 268 -4.69 5.35 15.41
C ILE A 268 -3.28 5.90 15.43
N HIS A 269 -3.11 7.08 16.01
CA HIS A 269 -1.82 7.62 16.40
C HIS A 269 -1.76 7.69 17.93
N ALA A 270 -0.85 6.95 18.51
CA ALA A 270 -0.69 6.85 19.96
C ALA A 270 0.78 7.02 20.34
N VAL A 271 1.02 7.54 21.55
CA VAL A 271 2.36 7.73 22.09
C VAL A 271 2.51 6.96 23.41
N GLN A 272 3.65 6.35 23.60
CA GLN A 272 4.03 5.77 24.89
C GLN A 272 4.44 6.89 25.85
N ALA A 273 3.78 7.00 27.01
CA ALA A 273 4.17 7.96 28.03
C ALA A 273 5.65 7.78 28.43
N HIS A 274 6.36 8.87 28.60
CA HIS A 274 7.66 8.82 29.24
C HIS A 274 7.48 8.29 30.67
N PRO A 275 8.35 7.41 31.17
CA PRO A 275 8.33 7.07 32.57
C PRO A 275 8.52 8.38 33.35
N THR A 276 7.53 8.73 34.14
CA THR A 276 7.66 9.84 35.08
C THR A 276 8.87 9.53 35.96
N ARG A 277 9.93 10.37 35.90
CA ARG A 277 10.98 10.32 36.91
C ARG A 277 10.30 10.70 38.22
N ASP A 278 10.02 9.72 39.06
CA ASP A 278 9.71 10.00 40.46
C ASP A 278 10.84 10.88 41.00
N ARG A 279 10.51 12.13 41.25
CA ARG A 279 11.37 13.03 42.03
C ARG A 279 11.20 12.60 43.48
N SER A 280 11.97 11.59 43.89
CA SER A 280 12.23 11.29 45.29
C SER A 280 13.26 12.24 45.84
#